data_8a1b20f58c5f368a33d4dbf69f38ac10
#
_entry.id   8a1b20f58c5f368a33d4dbf69f38ac10
#
_cell.length_a   1.000
_cell.length_b   1.000
_cell.length_c   1.000
_cell.angle_alpha   90.00
_cell.angle_beta   90.00
_cell.angle_gamma   90.00
#
_symmetry.space_group_name_H-M   'P 1'
#
loop_
_entity.id
_entity.type
_entity.pdbx_description
1 polymer ?
#
loop_
_entity_poly.entity_id
_entity_poly.type
_entity_poly.pdbx_seq_one_letter_code
_entity_poly.pdbx_strand_id
1 'polypeptide(L)'
;MTDTIAAIATARAPAAIGIVRISGPETLAVVDGVFAACSGKSAAALPHRRMVYGHMRTAEGAVIDDGLCVIFAPESSYTGEWSAELHCHGSAVVLEEVLRSAFTFGARQAKGGEFTRRAFLSGRMDLIQAEAVADLIDAETAECAQNAALQLSGSISRGVEQVYDGLMDVTARFYAAVDYPDEDIEPLEQREITDTLSRCRRQLQRLLDTFRRGRILREGIPTVLLGLPNAGKSSLLNALLGYDRAIVTEVAGTTRDTVEEKVRLGGQMLRLCDTAGIRDARDSVEKIGVDRAVAAAERASLSLVVLDGSVPLTGTEERIFALAQQAEHSLLLVNKSDLPRQAELAGLADRFDGVCSVCARTGEGVEQIGRLVQALYPQAVRTDGALLTNTRQAEAVGRALAAVDRAQGALSAALTPDAILTDAEEALAALGELTGKSIREDLVATIFSRFCVGK
;
A
#
# COMPACT_ATOMS: atom_id res chain seq x y z
N MET A 1 20.38 -15.99 9.97
CA MET A 1 20.78 -14.76 10.69
C MET A 1 21.35 -15.16 12.03
N THR A 2 22.25 -14.37 12.61
CA THR A 2 23.05 -14.80 13.76
C THR A 2 22.59 -14.21 15.09
N ASP A 3 21.57 -13.35 15.09
CA ASP A 3 21.12 -12.58 16.25
C ASP A 3 19.63 -12.72 16.51
N THR A 4 19.24 -12.57 17.77
CA THR A 4 17.84 -12.61 18.22
C THR A 4 17.31 -11.19 18.40
N ILE A 5 16.13 -10.93 17.90
CA ILE A 5 15.44 -9.64 17.95
C ILE A 5 14.17 -9.71 18.80
N ALA A 6 13.82 -8.59 19.41
CA ALA A 6 12.55 -8.44 20.12
C ALA A 6 11.94 -7.05 19.86
N ALA A 7 10.61 -6.98 19.87
CA ALA A 7 9.86 -5.72 19.80
C ALA A 7 8.44 -5.88 20.36
N ILE A 8 7.84 -4.75 20.77
CA ILE A 8 6.40 -4.66 21.01
C ILE A 8 5.69 -4.76 19.66
N ALA A 9 4.82 -5.77 19.49
CA ALA A 9 4.13 -6.06 18.25
C ALA A 9 2.71 -5.46 18.16
N THR A 10 2.18 -4.96 19.27
CA THR A 10 0.86 -4.29 19.37
C THR A 10 1.01 -2.78 19.46
N ALA A 11 -0.09 -2.05 19.29
CA ALA A 11 -0.11 -0.60 19.51
C ALA A 11 0.34 -0.26 20.94
N ARG A 12 0.98 0.89 21.14
CA ARG A 12 1.46 1.36 22.45
C ARG A 12 0.38 2.04 23.28
N ALA A 13 -0.80 2.30 22.71
CA ALA A 13 -1.92 2.83 23.47
C ALA A 13 -2.40 1.80 24.50
N PRO A 14 -2.93 2.23 25.66
CA PRO A 14 -3.48 1.32 26.67
C PRO A 14 -4.54 0.39 26.05
N ALA A 15 -4.37 -0.91 26.25
CA ALA A 15 -5.22 -1.95 25.72
C ALA A 15 -5.38 -3.09 26.75
N ALA A 16 -6.33 -3.99 26.54
CA ALA A 16 -6.48 -5.16 27.41
C ALA A 16 -5.26 -6.11 27.31
N ILE A 17 -4.72 -6.27 26.11
CA ILE A 17 -3.60 -7.17 25.81
C ILE A 17 -2.54 -6.42 25.01
N GLY A 18 -1.27 -6.66 25.36
CA GLY A 18 -0.11 -6.26 24.58
C GLY A 18 0.80 -7.46 24.34
N ILE A 19 1.56 -7.43 23.25
CA ILE A 19 2.39 -8.54 22.79
C ILE A 19 3.82 -8.05 22.58
N VAL A 20 4.78 -8.72 23.21
CA VAL A 20 6.20 -8.65 22.88
C VAL A 20 6.57 -9.86 22.05
N ARG A 21 7.10 -9.63 20.84
CA ARG A 21 7.54 -10.67 19.92
C ARG A 21 9.05 -10.81 19.93
N ILE A 22 9.52 -12.06 19.90
CA ILE A 22 10.94 -12.43 19.88
C ILE A 22 11.16 -13.33 18.68
N SER A 23 12.29 -13.21 17.98
CA SER A 23 12.66 -14.09 16.85
C SER A 23 14.18 -14.19 16.70
N GLY A 24 14.68 -15.40 16.48
CA GLY A 24 16.10 -15.66 16.24
C GLY A 24 16.59 -16.94 16.93
N PRO A 25 17.89 -17.25 16.79
CA PRO A 25 18.46 -18.51 17.28
C PRO A 25 18.35 -18.67 18.80
N GLU A 26 18.50 -17.59 19.57
CA GLU A 26 18.48 -17.64 21.06
C GLU A 26 17.07 -17.41 21.66
N THR A 27 16.01 -17.47 20.83
CA THR A 27 14.64 -17.21 21.29
C THR A 27 14.25 -18.04 22.53
N LEU A 28 14.59 -19.32 22.55
CA LEU A 28 14.23 -20.21 23.68
C LEU A 28 14.96 -19.79 24.96
N ALA A 29 16.25 -19.44 24.88
CA ALA A 29 17.03 -18.96 26.02
C ALA A 29 16.52 -17.60 26.54
N VAL A 30 16.16 -16.69 25.65
CA VAL A 30 15.55 -15.40 26.01
C VAL A 30 14.21 -15.63 26.71
N VAL A 31 13.37 -16.53 26.19
CA VAL A 31 12.07 -16.87 26.82
C VAL A 31 12.27 -17.46 28.22
N ASP A 32 13.23 -18.37 28.43
CA ASP A 32 13.52 -18.95 29.74
C ASP A 32 13.96 -17.89 30.75
N GLY A 33 14.62 -16.82 30.30
CA GLY A 33 14.99 -15.68 31.14
C GLY A 33 13.81 -14.81 31.53
N VAL A 34 12.95 -14.49 30.56
CA VAL A 34 11.85 -13.50 30.73
C VAL A 34 10.57 -14.14 31.28
N PHE A 35 10.30 -15.40 30.97
CA PHE A 35 9.03 -16.06 31.27
C PHE A 35 9.22 -17.33 32.07
N ALA A 36 8.46 -17.45 33.14
CA ALA A 36 8.40 -18.68 33.95
C ALA A 36 7.01 -19.31 33.85
N ALA A 37 6.93 -20.44 33.14
CA ALA A 37 5.70 -21.21 33.09
C ALA A 37 5.28 -21.73 34.44
N CYS A 38 3.98 -21.65 34.81
CA CYS A 38 3.45 -22.21 36.03
C CYS A 38 3.66 -23.72 36.16
N SER A 39 3.89 -24.41 35.05
CA SER A 39 4.25 -25.83 35.02
C SER A 39 5.70 -26.11 35.40
N GLY A 40 6.54 -25.11 35.60
CA GLY A 40 7.97 -25.23 35.88
C GLY A 40 8.82 -25.74 34.72
N LYS A 41 8.24 -25.88 33.51
CA LYS A 41 8.96 -26.36 32.33
C LYS A 41 9.74 -25.23 31.66
N SER A 42 10.93 -25.57 31.13
CA SER A 42 11.71 -24.64 30.27
C SER A 42 11.03 -24.41 28.94
N ALA A 43 11.40 -23.34 28.23
CA ALA A 43 10.87 -22.97 26.91
C ALA A 43 10.97 -24.13 25.91
N ALA A 44 12.08 -24.83 25.89
CA ALA A 44 12.30 -25.99 25.01
C ALA A 44 11.34 -27.17 25.29
N ALA A 45 10.78 -27.26 26.50
CA ALA A 45 9.82 -28.31 26.91
C ALA A 45 8.35 -27.85 26.82
N LEU A 46 8.09 -26.60 26.40
CA LEU A 46 6.75 -26.08 26.20
C LEU A 46 6.18 -26.60 24.87
N PRO A 47 4.85 -26.82 24.82
CA PRO A 47 4.23 -27.21 23.57
C PRO A 47 4.25 -26.07 22.55
N HIS A 48 4.66 -26.34 21.30
CA HIS A 48 4.63 -25.35 20.24
C HIS A 48 3.20 -25.00 19.81
N ARG A 49 2.96 -23.74 19.45
CA ARG A 49 1.67 -23.21 18.96
C ARG A 49 0.53 -23.37 19.97
N ARG A 50 0.86 -23.42 21.26
CA ARG A 50 -0.09 -23.43 22.37
C ARG A 50 0.27 -22.36 23.36
N MET A 51 -0.72 -21.63 23.84
CA MET A 51 -0.56 -20.65 24.89
C MET A 51 -0.33 -21.34 26.23
N VAL A 52 0.71 -20.92 26.92
CA VAL A 52 1.10 -21.43 28.27
C VAL A 52 1.05 -20.28 29.25
N TYR A 53 0.32 -20.46 30.34
CA TYR A 53 0.23 -19.47 31.42
C TYR A 53 1.49 -19.48 32.29
N GLY A 54 1.92 -18.29 32.71
CA GLY A 54 3.07 -18.08 33.56
C GLY A 54 3.28 -16.61 33.90
N HIS A 55 4.47 -16.30 34.42
CA HIS A 55 4.83 -14.97 34.90
C HIS A 55 5.98 -14.40 34.10
N MET A 56 5.83 -13.13 33.67
CA MET A 56 6.91 -12.32 33.08
C MET A 56 7.81 -11.83 34.22
N ARG A 57 9.14 -11.87 34.05
CA ARG A 57 10.11 -11.56 35.06
C ARG A 57 11.18 -10.59 34.59
N THR A 58 11.71 -9.81 35.55
CA THR A 58 12.94 -9.05 35.34
C THR A 58 14.16 -9.98 35.37
N ALA A 59 15.33 -9.47 35.03
CA ALA A 59 16.59 -10.20 35.12
C ALA A 59 16.92 -10.64 36.57
N GLU A 60 16.46 -9.88 37.59
CA GLU A 60 16.62 -10.15 38.99
C GLU A 60 15.57 -11.15 39.52
N GLY A 61 14.63 -11.60 38.67
CA GLY A 61 13.59 -12.55 39.01
C GLY A 61 12.31 -11.96 39.63
N ALA A 62 12.19 -10.62 39.69
CA ALA A 62 10.96 -9.98 40.15
C ALA A 62 9.85 -10.17 39.11
N VAL A 63 8.63 -10.41 39.54
CA VAL A 63 7.46 -10.53 38.64
C VAL A 63 7.08 -9.16 38.13
N ILE A 64 7.02 -9.04 36.78
CA ILE A 64 6.54 -7.85 36.05
C ILE A 64 5.03 -7.96 35.86
N ASP A 65 4.57 -9.12 35.38
CA ASP A 65 3.17 -9.36 35.02
C ASP A 65 2.91 -10.86 34.97
N ASP A 66 1.66 -11.26 34.92
CA ASP A 66 1.23 -12.59 34.57
C ASP A 66 0.55 -12.60 33.20
N GLY A 67 0.74 -13.68 32.47
CA GLY A 67 0.27 -13.72 31.08
C GLY A 67 0.53 -15.04 30.40
N LEU A 68 0.59 -14.99 29.08
CA LEU A 68 0.71 -16.17 28.25
C LEU A 68 1.96 -16.10 27.38
N CYS A 69 2.61 -17.24 27.17
CA CYS A 69 3.68 -17.41 26.19
C CYS A 69 3.26 -18.43 25.13
N VAL A 70 3.58 -18.14 23.87
CA VAL A 70 3.47 -19.09 22.77
C VAL A 70 4.79 -19.16 22.02
N ILE A 71 5.24 -20.39 21.70
CA ILE A 71 6.49 -20.66 20.99
C ILE A 71 6.16 -21.25 19.63
N PHE A 72 6.88 -20.78 18.60
CA PHE A 72 6.79 -21.26 17.24
C PHE A 72 8.15 -21.81 16.79
N ALA A 73 8.17 -23.06 16.38
CA ALA A 73 9.35 -23.65 15.76
C ALA A 73 9.58 -23.08 14.35
N PRO A 74 10.82 -23.12 13.83
CA PRO A 74 11.17 -22.49 12.54
C PRO A 74 10.22 -22.84 11.41
N GLU A 75 9.81 -24.08 11.26
CA GLU A 75 8.90 -24.56 10.20
C GLU A 75 7.49 -23.97 10.27
N SER A 76 7.08 -23.49 11.45
CA SER A 76 5.72 -22.97 11.69
C SER A 76 5.69 -21.50 12.13
N SER A 77 6.85 -20.86 12.23
CA SER A 77 6.97 -19.44 12.62
C SER A 77 6.75 -18.51 11.43
N TYR A 78 6.47 -17.26 11.72
CA TYR A 78 6.34 -16.19 10.72
C TYR A 78 7.67 -15.90 10.01
N THR A 79 8.76 -15.86 10.77
CA THR A 79 10.10 -15.48 10.27
C THR A 79 10.90 -16.61 9.67
N GLY A 80 10.46 -17.87 9.83
CA GLY A 80 11.25 -19.06 9.47
C GLY A 80 12.35 -19.38 10.49
N GLU A 81 12.39 -18.68 11.63
CA GLU A 81 13.30 -18.89 12.75
C GLU A 81 12.50 -19.30 14.00
N TRP A 82 13.17 -19.73 15.08
CA TRP A 82 12.51 -19.80 16.38
C TRP A 82 11.88 -18.47 16.71
N SER A 83 10.62 -18.46 17.11
CA SER A 83 9.91 -17.25 17.49
C SER A 83 9.04 -17.49 18.73
N ALA A 84 8.82 -16.44 19.50
CA ALA A 84 7.92 -16.47 20.63
C ALA A 84 7.10 -15.18 20.72
N GLU A 85 5.92 -15.28 21.29
CA GLU A 85 5.09 -14.14 21.65
C GLU A 85 4.75 -14.22 23.13
N LEU A 86 5.00 -13.12 23.84
CA LEU A 86 4.68 -12.92 25.25
C LEU A 86 3.48 -11.99 25.32
N HIS A 87 2.34 -12.52 25.74
CA HIS A 87 1.07 -11.80 25.86
C HIS A 87 0.94 -11.29 27.30
N CYS A 88 0.99 -9.98 27.47
CA CYS A 88 0.92 -9.28 28.76
C CYS A 88 -0.33 -8.40 28.81
N HIS A 89 -0.61 -7.79 29.97
CA HIS A 89 -1.54 -6.68 30.01
C HIS A 89 -1.01 -5.50 29.15
N GLY A 90 -1.89 -4.85 28.42
CA GLY A 90 -1.55 -3.82 27.41
C GLY A 90 -1.18 -2.46 28.01
N SER A 91 -0.39 -2.44 29.07
CA SER A 91 0.22 -1.24 29.63
C SER A 91 1.56 -0.97 28.94
N ALA A 92 1.79 0.26 28.49
CA ALA A 92 3.06 0.64 27.87
C ALA A 92 4.25 0.36 28.81
N VAL A 93 4.09 0.60 30.11
CA VAL A 93 5.14 0.36 31.11
C VAL A 93 5.45 -1.13 31.24
N VAL A 94 4.42 -1.98 31.32
CA VAL A 94 4.59 -3.44 31.39
C VAL A 94 5.31 -3.96 30.17
N LEU A 95 4.86 -3.56 28.98
CA LEU A 95 5.46 -4.00 27.71
C LEU A 95 6.92 -3.56 27.57
N GLU A 96 7.25 -2.33 28.01
CA GLU A 96 8.64 -1.84 27.99
C GLU A 96 9.53 -2.60 29.00
N GLU A 97 9.03 -2.95 30.18
CA GLU A 97 9.78 -3.76 31.15
C GLU A 97 10.02 -5.18 30.64
N VAL A 98 9.00 -5.83 30.05
CA VAL A 98 9.15 -7.17 29.46
C VAL A 98 10.16 -7.12 28.30
N LEU A 99 10.08 -6.09 27.44
CA LEU A 99 11.01 -5.91 26.33
C LEU A 99 12.44 -5.68 26.84
N ARG A 100 12.62 -4.85 27.88
CA ARG A 100 13.92 -4.59 28.51
C ARG A 100 14.51 -5.87 29.10
N SER A 101 13.68 -6.68 29.76
CA SER A 101 14.09 -8.00 30.25
C SER A 101 14.57 -8.88 29.09
N ALA A 102 13.86 -8.92 27.95
CA ALA A 102 14.31 -9.69 26.78
C ALA A 102 15.69 -9.22 26.26
N PHE A 103 15.98 -7.92 26.32
CA PHE A 103 17.30 -7.41 25.94
C PHE A 103 18.41 -7.85 26.91
N THR A 104 18.13 -7.92 28.20
CA THR A 104 19.08 -8.40 29.21
C THR A 104 19.46 -9.87 28.94
N PHE A 105 18.54 -10.66 28.41
CA PHE A 105 18.78 -12.07 28.10
C PHE A 105 19.26 -12.30 26.64
N GLY A 106 19.74 -11.24 25.94
CA GLY A 106 20.46 -11.38 24.68
C GLY A 106 19.68 -11.05 23.41
N ALA A 107 18.42 -10.65 23.51
CA ALA A 107 17.74 -10.06 22.38
C ALA A 107 18.21 -8.61 22.16
N ARG A 108 18.17 -8.12 20.90
CA ARG A 108 18.27 -6.69 20.62
C ARG A 108 16.94 -6.14 20.10
N GLN A 109 16.81 -4.81 20.11
CA GLN A 109 15.68 -4.13 19.51
C GLN A 109 15.58 -4.45 18.01
N ALA A 110 14.42 -4.90 17.57
CA ALA A 110 14.11 -5.06 16.15
C ALA A 110 14.01 -3.68 15.45
N LYS A 111 14.48 -3.62 14.22
CA LYS A 111 14.28 -2.46 13.32
C LYS A 111 12.86 -2.52 12.73
N GLY A 112 12.40 -1.40 12.12
CA GLY A 112 11.17 -1.39 11.35
C GLY A 112 11.19 -2.47 10.27
N GLY A 113 10.10 -3.25 10.14
CA GLY A 113 9.95 -4.33 9.16
C GLY A 113 10.89 -5.53 9.30
N GLU A 114 11.68 -5.63 10.38
CA GLU A 114 12.71 -6.66 10.46
C GLU A 114 12.15 -8.09 10.54
N PHE A 115 11.04 -8.30 11.19
CA PHE A 115 10.40 -9.64 11.22
C PHE A 115 9.92 -10.05 9.82
N THR A 116 9.30 -9.14 9.08
CA THR A 116 8.84 -9.40 7.69
C THR A 116 10.03 -9.57 6.75
N ARG A 117 11.11 -8.78 6.92
CA ARG A 117 12.36 -8.98 6.19
C ARG A 117 12.95 -10.37 6.42
N ARG A 118 12.96 -10.87 7.65
CA ARG A 118 13.42 -12.23 7.98
C ARG A 118 12.53 -13.28 7.33
N ALA A 119 11.21 -13.08 7.35
CA ALA A 119 10.26 -13.95 6.65
C ALA A 119 10.54 -14.01 5.13
N PHE A 120 10.81 -12.87 4.49
CA PHE A 120 11.21 -12.80 3.09
C PHE A 120 12.55 -13.53 2.85
N LEU A 121 13.59 -13.24 3.62
CA LEU A 121 14.92 -13.85 3.46
C LEU A 121 14.94 -15.35 3.74
N SER A 122 14.02 -15.86 4.56
CA SER A 122 13.84 -17.30 4.81
C SER A 122 12.92 -17.98 3.81
N GLY A 123 12.43 -17.27 2.78
CA GLY A 123 11.58 -17.83 1.73
C GLY A 123 10.13 -18.10 2.17
N ARG A 124 9.68 -17.53 3.32
CA ARG A 124 8.29 -17.66 3.79
C ARG A 124 7.31 -16.88 2.92
N MET A 125 7.77 -15.82 2.31
CA MET A 125 7.02 -14.96 1.41
C MET A 125 7.94 -14.31 0.39
N ASP A 126 7.42 -13.92 -0.74
CA ASP A 126 8.12 -13.10 -1.72
C ASP A 126 8.00 -11.60 -1.38
N LEU A 127 8.63 -10.74 -2.21
CA LEU A 127 8.65 -9.32 -1.95
C LEU A 127 7.27 -8.65 -2.16
N ILE A 128 6.44 -9.15 -3.09
CA ILE A 128 5.06 -8.67 -3.30
C ILE A 128 4.23 -8.93 -2.06
N GLN A 129 4.33 -10.13 -1.50
CA GLN A 129 3.64 -10.53 -0.28
C GLN A 129 4.14 -9.74 0.93
N ALA A 130 5.45 -9.47 1.01
CA ALA A 130 6.02 -8.65 2.07
C ALA A 130 5.48 -7.21 2.02
N GLU A 131 5.43 -6.58 0.84
CA GLU A 131 4.84 -5.25 0.67
C GLU A 131 3.34 -5.26 1.02
N ALA A 132 2.61 -6.32 0.67
CA ALA A 132 1.20 -6.47 1.01
C ALA A 132 0.93 -6.53 2.53
N VAL A 133 1.88 -6.97 3.36
CA VAL A 133 1.76 -6.89 4.82
C VAL A 133 1.64 -5.44 5.29
N ALA A 134 2.45 -4.53 4.74
CA ALA A 134 2.36 -3.11 5.06
C ALA A 134 1.03 -2.52 4.57
N ASP A 135 0.67 -2.78 3.32
CA ASP A 135 -0.58 -2.31 2.72
C ASP A 135 -1.81 -2.77 3.51
N LEU A 136 -1.78 -4.00 4.07
CA LEU A 136 -2.87 -4.53 4.90
C LEU A 136 -2.98 -3.81 6.25
N ILE A 137 -1.86 -3.45 6.86
CA ILE A 137 -1.83 -2.73 8.15
C ILE A 137 -2.29 -1.29 7.96
N ASP A 138 -1.86 -0.65 6.87
CA ASP A 138 -2.16 0.75 6.56
C ASP A 138 -3.50 0.93 5.83
N ALA A 139 -4.26 -0.17 5.62
CA ALA A 139 -5.52 -0.13 4.90
C ALA A 139 -6.56 0.72 5.63
N GLU A 140 -7.05 1.76 4.96
CA GLU A 140 -8.06 2.70 5.48
C GLU A 140 -9.49 2.35 5.02
N THR A 141 -9.63 1.43 4.05
CA THR A 141 -10.93 0.93 3.56
C THR A 141 -10.97 -0.59 3.52
N ALA A 142 -12.18 -1.17 3.59
CA ALA A 142 -12.35 -2.62 3.53
C ALA A 142 -11.84 -3.21 2.20
N GLU A 143 -12.02 -2.48 1.09
CA GLU A 143 -11.57 -2.88 -0.23
C GLU A 143 -10.03 -2.88 -0.31
N CYS A 144 -9.37 -1.87 0.29
CA CYS A 144 -7.91 -1.82 0.38
C CYS A 144 -7.38 -3.02 1.17
N ALA A 145 -7.96 -3.30 2.34
CA ALA A 145 -7.60 -4.45 3.17
C ALA A 145 -7.81 -5.78 2.42
N GLN A 146 -8.93 -5.92 1.70
CA GLN A 146 -9.21 -7.12 0.92
C GLN A 146 -8.22 -7.32 -0.22
N ASN A 147 -7.86 -6.25 -0.94
CA ASN A 147 -6.86 -6.32 -2.00
C ASN A 147 -5.48 -6.71 -1.45
N ALA A 148 -5.05 -6.09 -0.35
CA ALA A 148 -3.81 -6.43 0.32
C ALA A 148 -3.79 -7.90 0.80
N ALA A 149 -4.90 -8.41 1.34
CA ALA A 149 -5.04 -9.81 1.72
C ALA A 149 -4.93 -10.77 0.52
N LEU A 150 -5.50 -10.39 -0.64
CA LEU A 150 -5.34 -11.16 -1.89
C LEU A 150 -3.89 -11.16 -2.39
N GLN A 151 -3.19 -10.02 -2.32
CA GLN A 151 -1.76 -9.95 -2.65
C GLN A 151 -0.95 -10.81 -1.69
N LEU A 152 -1.19 -10.73 -0.39
CA LEU A 152 -0.53 -11.53 0.64
C LEU A 152 -0.76 -13.04 0.43
N SER A 153 -1.92 -13.45 -0.08
CA SER A 153 -2.20 -14.85 -0.46
C SER A 153 -1.44 -15.33 -1.70
N GLY A 154 -0.63 -14.47 -2.33
CA GLY A 154 0.17 -14.77 -3.52
C GLY A 154 -0.60 -14.72 -4.83
N SER A 155 -1.72 -14.01 -4.90
CA SER A 155 -2.52 -13.89 -6.13
C SER A 155 -1.72 -13.30 -7.30
N ILE A 156 -0.98 -12.19 -7.06
CA ILE A 156 -0.10 -11.57 -8.07
C ILE A 156 1.13 -12.45 -8.30
N SER A 157 1.76 -12.94 -7.25
CA SER A 157 2.99 -13.73 -7.31
C SER A 157 2.85 -14.94 -8.22
N ARG A 158 1.75 -15.70 -8.09
CA ARG A 158 1.46 -16.84 -8.98
C ARG A 158 1.35 -16.43 -10.45
N GLY A 159 0.72 -15.30 -10.75
CA GLY A 159 0.62 -14.81 -12.13
C GLY A 159 1.99 -14.42 -12.70
N VAL A 160 2.81 -13.74 -11.90
CA VAL A 160 4.18 -13.36 -12.26
C VAL A 160 5.06 -14.59 -12.44
N GLU A 161 4.94 -15.58 -11.57
CA GLU A 161 5.71 -16.83 -11.62
C GLU A 161 5.41 -17.64 -12.88
N GLN A 162 4.15 -17.73 -13.31
CA GLN A 162 3.78 -18.35 -14.58
C GLN A 162 4.43 -17.69 -15.80
N VAL A 163 4.55 -16.33 -15.78
CA VAL A 163 5.26 -15.60 -16.84
C VAL A 163 6.76 -15.87 -16.77
N TYR A 164 7.32 -15.83 -15.56
CA TYR A 164 8.75 -16.09 -15.32
C TYR A 164 9.14 -17.48 -15.81
N ASP A 165 8.38 -18.51 -15.43
CA ASP A 165 8.65 -19.89 -15.83
C ASP A 165 8.53 -20.10 -17.34
N GLY A 166 7.53 -19.46 -17.98
CA GLY A 166 7.38 -19.52 -19.42
C GLY A 166 8.54 -18.86 -20.18
N LEU A 167 9.04 -17.71 -19.71
CA LEU A 167 10.22 -17.08 -20.28
C LEU A 167 11.49 -17.87 -20.01
N MET A 168 11.63 -18.43 -18.81
CA MET A 168 12.77 -19.26 -18.42
C MET A 168 12.86 -20.53 -19.28
N ASP A 169 11.73 -21.19 -19.55
CA ASP A 169 11.70 -22.38 -20.43
C ASP A 169 12.18 -22.03 -21.85
N VAL A 170 11.67 -20.94 -22.44
CA VAL A 170 12.11 -20.47 -23.74
C VAL A 170 13.62 -20.17 -23.72
N THR A 171 14.11 -19.42 -22.75
CA THR A 171 15.52 -19.02 -22.62
C THR A 171 16.43 -20.24 -22.45
N ALA A 172 16.07 -21.17 -21.56
CA ALA A 172 16.86 -22.38 -21.29
C ALA A 172 16.97 -23.29 -22.53
N ARG A 173 15.88 -23.46 -23.28
CA ARG A 173 15.87 -24.29 -24.50
C ARG A 173 16.66 -23.62 -25.63
N PHE A 174 16.66 -22.30 -25.72
CA PHE A 174 17.54 -21.59 -26.67
C PHE A 174 19.02 -21.81 -26.34
N TYR A 175 19.42 -21.66 -25.07
CA TYR A 175 20.81 -21.92 -24.68
C TYR A 175 21.21 -23.36 -24.94
N ALA A 176 20.33 -24.33 -24.61
CA ALA A 176 20.61 -25.74 -24.87
C ALA A 176 20.86 -26.01 -26.36
N ALA A 177 20.08 -25.39 -27.26
CA ALA A 177 20.24 -25.56 -28.71
C ALA A 177 21.52 -24.89 -29.25
N VAL A 178 22.00 -23.80 -28.62
CA VAL A 178 23.25 -23.10 -28.99
C VAL A 178 24.48 -23.81 -28.44
N ASP A 179 24.46 -24.26 -27.20
CA ASP A 179 25.63 -24.84 -26.51
C ASP A 179 25.86 -26.30 -26.87
N TYR A 180 24.81 -27.01 -27.28
CA TYR A 180 24.86 -28.47 -27.63
C TYR A 180 24.30 -28.73 -29.02
N PRO A 181 24.91 -28.19 -30.09
CA PRO A 181 24.38 -28.33 -31.46
C PRO A 181 24.45 -29.78 -32.00
N ASP A 182 25.27 -30.64 -31.38
CA ASP A 182 25.45 -32.05 -31.76
C ASP A 182 24.56 -33.00 -30.97
N GLU A 183 23.78 -32.52 -29.99
CA GLU A 183 22.80 -33.34 -29.28
C GLU A 183 21.42 -33.23 -29.97
N ASP A 184 20.66 -34.34 -29.99
CA ASP A 184 19.30 -34.38 -30.54
C ASP A 184 18.31 -33.61 -29.65
N ILE A 185 18.61 -32.33 -29.39
CA ILE A 185 17.70 -31.38 -28.69
C ILE A 185 16.69 -30.92 -29.74
N GLU A 186 15.40 -31.26 -29.54
CA GLU A 186 14.34 -30.80 -30.40
C GLU A 186 14.34 -29.26 -30.43
N PRO A 187 14.59 -28.61 -31.59
CA PRO A 187 14.57 -27.16 -31.68
C PRO A 187 13.17 -26.64 -31.32
N LEU A 188 13.14 -25.56 -30.56
CA LEU A 188 11.88 -24.85 -30.27
C LEU A 188 11.24 -24.43 -31.60
N GLU A 189 10.02 -24.93 -31.85
CA GLU A 189 9.26 -24.45 -32.99
C GLU A 189 8.98 -22.96 -32.82
N GLN A 190 9.17 -22.16 -33.85
CA GLN A 190 8.90 -20.73 -33.87
C GLN A 190 7.48 -20.40 -33.34
N ARG A 191 6.54 -21.31 -33.60
CA ARG A 191 5.16 -21.21 -33.11
C ARG A 191 5.07 -21.30 -31.58
N GLU A 192 5.79 -22.20 -30.94
CA GLU A 192 5.79 -22.37 -29.47
C GLU A 192 6.35 -21.13 -28.79
N ILE A 193 7.43 -20.54 -29.33
CA ILE A 193 8.01 -19.31 -28.85
C ILE A 193 6.97 -18.17 -28.97
N THR A 194 6.36 -18.04 -30.14
CA THR A 194 5.34 -17.00 -30.42
C THR A 194 4.16 -17.11 -29.45
N ASP A 195 3.65 -18.33 -29.24
CA ASP A 195 2.52 -18.59 -28.36
C ASP A 195 2.87 -18.29 -26.89
N THR A 196 4.08 -18.66 -26.46
CA THR A 196 4.55 -18.40 -25.09
C THR A 196 4.75 -16.90 -24.84
N LEU A 197 5.48 -16.19 -25.72
CA LEU A 197 5.65 -14.73 -25.61
C LEU A 197 4.29 -14.01 -25.64
N SER A 198 3.37 -14.45 -26.53
CA SER A 198 2.02 -13.87 -26.61
C SER A 198 1.19 -14.10 -25.35
N ARG A 199 1.33 -15.25 -24.70
CA ARG A 199 0.71 -15.55 -23.43
C ARG A 199 1.30 -14.68 -22.32
N CYS A 200 2.62 -14.59 -22.21
CA CYS A 200 3.33 -13.75 -21.25
C CYS A 200 2.92 -12.27 -21.41
N ARG A 201 2.92 -11.76 -22.63
CA ARG A 201 2.48 -10.41 -22.94
C ARG A 201 1.07 -10.11 -22.44
N ARG A 202 0.11 -10.99 -22.75
CA ARG A 202 -1.28 -10.81 -22.31
C ARG A 202 -1.43 -10.82 -20.80
N GLN A 203 -0.67 -11.65 -20.08
CA GLN A 203 -0.69 -11.71 -18.62
C GLN A 203 -0.11 -10.44 -18.01
N LEU A 204 1.04 -9.97 -18.49
CA LEU A 204 1.68 -8.74 -18.02
C LEU A 204 0.81 -7.51 -18.30
N GLN A 205 0.21 -7.42 -19.51
CA GLN A 205 -0.69 -6.32 -19.83
C GLN A 205 -1.90 -6.27 -18.91
N ARG A 206 -2.59 -7.41 -18.70
CA ARG A 206 -3.73 -7.50 -17.78
C ARG A 206 -3.36 -7.04 -16.37
N LEU A 207 -2.17 -7.43 -15.90
CA LEU A 207 -1.69 -7.05 -14.59
C LEU A 207 -1.43 -5.53 -14.52
N LEU A 208 -0.77 -4.98 -15.53
CA LEU A 208 -0.48 -3.55 -15.61
C LEU A 208 -1.75 -2.70 -15.71
N ASP A 209 -2.76 -3.16 -16.44
CA ASP A 209 -4.06 -2.48 -16.59
C ASP A 209 -4.78 -2.31 -15.24
N THR A 210 -4.45 -3.14 -14.24
CA THR A 210 -5.03 -3.01 -12.89
C THR A 210 -4.43 -1.88 -12.08
N PHE A 211 -3.23 -1.39 -12.43
CA PHE A 211 -2.43 -0.50 -11.60
C PHE A 211 -3.12 0.82 -11.28
N ARG A 212 -3.73 1.46 -12.28
CA ARG A 212 -4.41 2.75 -12.06
C ARG A 212 -5.48 2.65 -10.97
N ARG A 213 -6.30 1.60 -11.02
CA ARG A 213 -7.35 1.33 -10.03
C ARG A 213 -6.77 0.95 -8.67
N GLY A 214 -5.75 0.10 -8.66
CA GLY A 214 -5.08 -0.31 -7.43
C GLY A 214 -4.38 0.86 -6.74
N ARG A 215 -3.78 1.78 -7.49
CA ARG A 215 -3.17 2.99 -6.94
C ARG A 215 -4.21 3.90 -6.28
N ILE A 216 -5.35 4.13 -6.96
CA ILE A 216 -6.47 4.89 -6.37
C ILE A 216 -6.99 4.21 -5.10
N LEU A 217 -7.10 2.89 -5.11
CA LEU A 217 -7.55 2.12 -3.95
C LEU A 217 -6.61 2.30 -2.74
N ARG A 218 -5.30 2.30 -2.96
CA ARG A 218 -4.28 2.41 -1.91
C ARG A 218 -4.07 3.85 -1.44
N GLU A 219 -3.88 4.78 -2.38
CA GLU A 219 -3.48 6.17 -2.09
C GLU A 219 -4.67 7.10 -1.87
N GLY A 220 -5.86 6.68 -2.30
CA GLY A 220 -7.03 7.54 -2.42
C GLY A 220 -7.06 8.31 -3.74
N ILE A 221 -8.21 8.93 -4.03
CA ILE A 221 -8.45 9.75 -5.22
C ILE A 221 -7.80 11.13 -5.00
N PRO A 222 -6.76 11.52 -5.78
CA PRO A 222 -6.20 12.85 -5.70
C PRO A 222 -7.28 13.87 -6.07
N THR A 223 -7.64 14.71 -5.10
CA THR A 223 -8.80 15.60 -5.21
C THR A 223 -8.39 17.05 -4.93
N VAL A 224 -8.81 17.98 -5.78
CA VAL A 224 -8.60 19.42 -5.60
C VAL A 224 -9.92 20.13 -5.33
N LEU A 225 -9.93 21.09 -4.38
CA LEU A 225 -11.04 22.01 -4.16
C LEU A 225 -10.77 23.32 -4.90
N LEU A 226 -11.62 23.64 -5.87
CA LEU A 226 -11.57 24.88 -6.66
C LEU A 226 -12.77 25.76 -6.36
N GLY A 227 -12.64 27.05 -6.57
CA GLY A 227 -13.73 28.03 -6.37
C GLY A 227 -13.21 29.43 -6.05
N LEU A 228 -14.02 30.44 -6.28
CA LEU A 228 -13.69 31.84 -5.97
C LEU A 228 -13.47 32.06 -4.46
N PRO A 229 -12.78 33.14 -4.06
CA PRO A 229 -12.78 33.58 -2.65
C PRO A 229 -14.20 33.65 -2.10
N ASN A 230 -14.38 33.26 -0.84
CA ASN A 230 -15.68 33.28 -0.13
C ASN A 230 -16.79 32.37 -0.68
N ALA A 231 -16.53 31.51 -1.69
CA ALA A 231 -17.46 30.47 -2.13
C ALA A 231 -17.73 29.39 -1.06
N GLY A 232 -16.91 29.34 0.00
CA GLY A 232 -17.09 28.41 1.12
C GLY A 232 -16.19 27.19 1.09
N LYS A 233 -15.07 27.22 0.36
CA LYS A 233 -14.11 26.11 0.27
C LYS A 233 -13.64 25.60 1.63
N SER A 234 -13.18 26.50 2.51
CA SER A 234 -12.70 26.14 3.87
C SER A 234 -13.82 25.57 4.74
N SER A 235 -15.04 26.08 4.60
CA SER A 235 -16.20 25.57 5.32
C SER A 235 -16.57 24.16 4.81
N LEU A 236 -16.51 23.95 3.50
CA LEU A 236 -16.76 22.63 2.91
C LEU A 236 -15.67 21.63 3.30
N LEU A 237 -14.41 22.02 3.28
CA LEU A 237 -13.31 21.18 3.77
C LEU A 237 -13.56 20.73 5.21
N ASN A 238 -13.94 21.65 6.10
CA ASN A 238 -14.24 21.31 7.48
C ASN A 238 -15.47 20.41 7.61
N ALA A 239 -16.50 20.62 6.78
CA ALA A 239 -17.68 19.74 6.75
C ALA A 239 -17.33 18.33 6.27
N LEU A 240 -16.49 18.21 5.25
CA LEU A 240 -15.99 16.93 4.76
C LEU A 240 -15.15 16.21 5.83
N LEU A 241 -14.23 16.92 6.50
CA LEU A 241 -13.40 16.37 7.58
C LEU A 241 -14.22 15.99 8.82
N GLY A 242 -15.33 16.69 9.09
CA GLY A 242 -16.25 16.38 10.18
C GLY A 242 -17.21 15.22 9.90
N TYR A 243 -17.42 14.87 8.63
CA TYR A 243 -18.37 13.85 8.22
C TYR A 243 -17.84 12.42 8.47
N ASP A 244 -16.66 12.10 7.98
CA ASP A 244 -15.99 10.81 8.25
C ASP A 244 -14.46 10.99 8.10
N ARG A 245 -13.85 11.57 9.12
CA ARG A 245 -12.39 11.74 9.15
C ARG A 245 -11.73 10.37 9.26
N ALA A 246 -10.92 9.99 8.29
CA ALA A 246 -10.05 8.84 8.44
C ALA A 246 -9.20 9.02 9.71
N ILE A 247 -9.09 7.97 10.52
CA ILE A 247 -8.27 7.99 11.73
C ILE A 247 -6.81 8.11 11.28
N VAL A 248 -6.33 9.34 11.19
CA VAL A 248 -4.91 9.59 10.93
C VAL A 248 -4.17 9.22 12.21
N THR A 249 -3.52 8.08 12.20
CA THR A 249 -2.49 7.79 13.19
C THR A 249 -1.32 8.72 12.90
N GLU A 250 -1.04 9.66 13.80
CA GLU A 250 0.17 10.47 13.76
C GLU A 250 1.39 9.55 13.91
N VAL A 251 1.91 9.08 12.79
CA VAL A 251 3.24 8.47 12.76
C VAL A 251 4.23 9.62 12.75
N ALA A 252 4.85 9.88 13.89
CA ALA A 252 5.90 10.87 14.03
C ALA A 252 7.04 10.54 13.05
N GLY A 253 7.23 11.35 12.01
CA GLY A 253 8.37 11.21 11.07
C GLY A 253 8.09 11.58 9.60
N THR A 254 6.85 11.77 9.17
CA THR A 254 6.53 12.01 7.74
C THR A 254 6.19 13.47 7.39
N THR A 255 6.46 14.43 8.29
CA THR A 255 6.10 15.84 8.12
C THR A 255 7.18 16.64 7.37
N ARG A 256 7.27 16.49 6.06
CA ARG A 256 7.97 17.50 5.20
C ARG A 256 7.31 17.74 3.84
N ASP A 257 6.29 17.01 3.48
CA ASP A 257 5.54 17.23 2.24
C ASP A 257 4.17 17.85 2.55
N THR A 258 3.61 18.59 1.58
CA THR A 258 2.35 19.33 1.61
C THR A 258 1.28 18.68 2.48
N VAL A 259 0.66 19.45 3.39
CA VAL A 259 -0.40 18.95 4.28
C VAL A 259 -1.57 18.46 3.42
N GLU A 260 -1.59 17.16 3.15
CA GLU A 260 -2.69 16.48 2.50
C GLU A 260 -3.67 15.96 3.56
N GLU A 261 -4.94 16.22 3.37
CA GLU A 261 -6.00 15.73 4.26
C GLU A 261 -6.73 14.57 3.56
N LYS A 262 -7.01 13.50 4.30
CA LYS A 262 -7.76 12.36 3.79
C LYS A 262 -9.17 12.34 4.36
N VAL A 263 -10.15 12.12 3.47
CA VAL A 263 -11.57 12.06 3.81
C VAL A 263 -12.19 10.84 3.16
N ARG A 264 -12.93 10.05 3.93
CA ARG A 264 -13.72 8.94 3.38
C ARG A 264 -15.11 9.43 3.00
N LEU A 265 -15.47 9.28 1.73
CA LEU A 265 -16.73 9.77 1.19
C LEU A 265 -17.31 8.78 0.15
N GLY A 266 -18.53 8.31 0.34
CA GLY A 266 -19.15 7.32 -0.54
C GLY A 266 -18.41 5.99 -0.64
N GLY A 267 -17.72 5.58 0.43
CA GLY A 267 -16.87 4.38 0.45
C GLY A 267 -15.50 4.54 -0.23
N GLN A 268 -15.23 5.71 -0.83
CA GLN A 268 -13.95 6.05 -1.45
C GLN A 268 -13.12 6.94 -0.55
N MET A 269 -11.79 6.79 -0.62
CA MET A 269 -10.86 7.69 0.05
C MET A 269 -10.50 8.85 -0.89
N LEU A 270 -10.79 10.07 -0.48
CA LEU A 270 -10.35 11.30 -1.15
C LEU A 270 -9.08 11.81 -0.49
N ARG A 271 -8.06 12.10 -1.27
CA ARG A 271 -6.83 12.77 -0.84
C ARG A 271 -6.88 14.21 -1.31
N LEU A 272 -7.20 15.12 -0.38
CA LEU A 272 -7.36 16.54 -0.66
C LEU A 272 -5.99 17.21 -0.76
N CYS A 273 -5.62 17.64 -1.96
CA CYS A 273 -4.36 18.30 -2.24
C CYS A 273 -4.43 19.80 -1.93
N ASP A 274 -3.34 20.38 -1.38
CA ASP A 274 -3.14 21.80 -1.11
C ASP A 274 -4.16 22.45 -0.15
N THR A 275 -4.41 21.78 0.99
CA THR A 275 -5.29 22.33 2.05
C THR A 275 -4.67 23.54 2.77
N ALA A 276 -3.36 23.74 2.69
CA ALA A 276 -2.66 24.87 3.32
C ALA A 276 -3.11 26.23 2.71
N GLY A 277 -3.23 26.31 1.38
CA GLY A 277 -3.75 27.51 0.70
C GLY A 277 -5.22 27.83 1.01
N ILE A 278 -5.99 26.83 1.47
CA ILE A 278 -7.39 26.98 1.85
C ILE A 278 -7.54 27.46 3.30
N ARG A 279 -6.60 27.09 4.20
CA ARG A 279 -6.63 27.47 5.63
C ARG A 279 -6.11 28.89 5.91
N ASP A 280 -5.10 29.34 5.15
CA ASP A 280 -4.40 30.62 5.38
C ASP A 280 -4.99 31.80 4.62
N ALA A 281 -6.19 31.74 4.08
CA ALA A 281 -6.85 32.77 3.26
C ALA A 281 -7.20 34.06 4.02
N ARG A 282 -6.41 34.49 5.04
CA ARG A 282 -6.64 35.73 5.76
C ARG A 282 -5.81 36.91 5.28
N ASP A 283 -4.73 36.73 4.50
CA ASP A 283 -3.97 37.85 3.94
C ASP A 283 -3.19 37.52 2.67
N SER A 284 -3.41 38.36 1.67
CA SER A 284 -2.54 38.74 0.55
C SER A 284 -1.46 37.77 0.07
N VAL A 285 -1.78 36.90 -0.89
CA VAL A 285 -0.92 36.59 -2.04
C VAL A 285 -1.76 35.90 -3.14
N GLU A 286 -2.58 36.63 -3.86
CA GLU A 286 -3.46 36.12 -4.93
C GLU A 286 -2.72 35.38 -6.07
N LYS A 287 -1.49 35.80 -6.39
CA LYS A 287 -0.71 35.13 -7.47
C LYS A 287 -0.17 33.75 -7.11
N ILE A 288 0.37 33.59 -5.89
CA ILE A 288 0.93 32.31 -5.44
C ILE A 288 -0.18 31.25 -5.28
N GLY A 289 -1.39 31.68 -4.91
CA GLY A 289 -2.55 30.78 -4.80
C GLY A 289 -3.04 30.24 -6.14
N VAL A 290 -2.96 31.02 -7.21
CA VAL A 290 -3.38 30.59 -8.57
C VAL A 290 -2.42 29.57 -9.14
N ASP A 291 -1.10 29.78 -9.06
CA ASP A 291 -0.11 28.86 -9.61
C ASP A 291 -0.14 27.50 -8.88
N ARG A 292 -0.38 27.51 -7.57
CA ARG A 292 -0.58 26.28 -6.78
C ARG A 292 -1.85 25.54 -7.15
N ALA A 293 -2.96 26.27 -7.34
CA ALA A 293 -4.24 25.68 -7.76
C ALA A 293 -4.13 25.02 -9.16
N VAL A 294 -3.39 25.64 -10.08
CA VAL A 294 -3.10 25.07 -11.41
C VAL A 294 -2.31 23.77 -11.27
N ALA A 295 -1.19 23.81 -10.53
CA ALA A 295 -0.36 22.60 -10.33
C ALA A 295 -1.10 21.48 -9.57
N ALA A 296 -2.03 21.84 -8.67
CA ALA A 296 -2.86 20.85 -7.97
C ALA A 296 -3.92 20.25 -8.91
N ALA A 297 -4.54 21.05 -9.77
CA ALA A 297 -5.53 20.60 -10.75
C ALA A 297 -4.93 19.66 -11.80
N GLU A 298 -3.72 19.95 -12.27
CA GLU A 298 -3.00 19.07 -13.23
C GLU A 298 -2.69 17.67 -12.66
N ARG A 299 -2.60 17.54 -11.34
CA ARG A 299 -2.29 16.27 -10.65
C ARG A 299 -3.53 15.59 -10.10
N ALA A 300 -4.65 16.31 -10.03
CA ALA A 300 -5.89 15.78 -9.47
C ALA A 300 -6.58 14.84 -10.46
N SER A 301 -7.14 13.76 -9.94
CA SER A 301 -8.08 12.91 -10.69
C SER A 301 -9.52 13.41 -10.56
N LEU A 302 -9.82 14.14 -9.48
CA LEU A 302 -11.14 14.71 -9.20
C LEU A 302 -11.03 16.19 -8.85
N SER A 303 -11.81 17.04 -9.53
CA SER A 303 -11.99 18.44 -9.17
C SER A 303 -13.36 18.65 -8.53
N LEU A 304 -13.37 19.20 -7.32
CA LEU A 304 -14.58 19.65 -6.63
C LEU A 304 -14.68 21.17 -6.75
N VAL A 305 -15.54 21.67 -7.62
CA VAL A 305 -15.74 23.10 -7.86
C VAL A 305 -16.83 23.62 -6.91
N VAL A 306 -16.45 24.51 -6.02
CA VAL A 306 -17.36 25.13 -5.05
C VAL A 306 -17.83 26.47 -5.60
N LEU A 307 -19.12 26.56 -5.89
CA LEU A 307 -19.82 27.76 -6.38
C LEU A 307 -20.70 28.35 -5.28
N ASP A 308 -20.67 29.65 -5.09
CA ASP A 308 -21.62 30.33 -4.23
C ASP A 308 -23.00 30.45 -4.96
N GLY A 309 -23.96 29.67 -4.54
CA GLY A 309 -25.29 29.67 -5.14
C GLY A 309 -26.14 30.91 -4.82
N SER A 310 -25.75 31.71 -3.83
CA SER A 310 -26.50 32.89 -3.34
C SER A 310 -26.22 34.17 -4.12
N VAL A 311 -25.28 34.14 -5.06
CA VAL A 311 -24.91 35.32 -5.89
C VAL A 311 -24.99 34.99 -7.37
N PRO A 312 -25.29 35.96 -8.26
CA PRO A 312 -25.24 35.75 -9.69
C PRO A 312 -23.83 35.42 -10.17
N LEU A 313 -23.70 34.68 -11.28
CA LEU A 313 -22.43 34.43 -11.94
C LEU A 313 -21.92 35.74 -12.57
N THR A 314 -20.61 35.97 -12.38
CA THR A 314 -19.95 37.23 -12.86
C THR A 314 -19.08 36.99 -14.09
N GLY A 315 -18.90 35.71 -14.51
CA GLY A 315 -17.98 35.32 -15.58
C GLY A 315 -16.54 35.06 -15.12
N THR A 316 -16.17 35.48 -13.89
CA THR A 316 -14.85 35.15 -13.31
C THR A 316 -14.71 33.68 -12.99
N GLU A 317 -15.83 32.98 -12.82
CA GLU A 317 -15.92 31.53 -12.58
C GLU A 317 -15.43 30.70 -13.77
N GLU A 318 -15.51 31.24 -15.00
CA GLU A 318 -15.12 30.53 -16.22
C GLU A 318 -13.67 30.00 -16.17
N ARG A 319 -12.76 30.78 -15.60
CA ARG A 319 -11.37 30.37 -15.42
C ARG A 319 -11.25 29.17 -14.50
N ILE A 320 -12.06 29.11 -13.46
CA ILE A 320 -12.09 27.99 -12.49
C ILE A 320 -12.72 26.75 -13.15
N PHE A 321 -13.77 26.94 -13.93
CA PHE A 321 -14.41 25.84 -14.66
C PHE A 321 -13.46 25.24 -15.69
N ALA A 322 -12.72 26.06 -16.45
CA ALA A 322 -11.71 25.59 -17.38
C ALA A 322 -10.57 24.84 -16.69
N LEU A 323 -10.17 25.28 -15.49
CA LEU A 323 -9.16 24.59 -14.69
C LEU A 323 -9.66 23.25 -14.17
N ALA A 324 -10.91 23.18 -13.73
CA ALA A 324 -11.51 21.96 -13.22
C ALA A 324 -11.59 20.84 -14.27
N GLN A 325 -11.75 21.22 -15.53
CA GLN A 325 -11.81 20.28 -16.67
C GLN A 325 -10.45 19.67 -17.06
N GLN A 326 -9.36 20.07 -16.40
CA GLN A 326 -8.05 19.41 -16.57
C GLN A 326 -7.97 18.09 -15.80
N ALA A 327 -8.76 17.95 -14.72
CA ALA A 327 -8.89 16.68 -14.03
C ALA A 327 -9.71 15.67 -14.86
N GLU A 328 -9.55 14.39 -14.58
CA GLU A 328 -10.30 13.33 -15.26
C GLU A 328 -11.81 13.45 -15.02
N HIS A 329 -12.18 13.83 -13.78
CA HIS A 329 -13.56 14.05 -13.37
C HIS A 329 -13.72 15.38 -12.66
N SER A 330 -14.87 16.00 -12.83
CA SER A 330 -15.22 17.26 -12.20
C SER A 330 -16.65 17.28 -11.68
N LEU A 331 -16.83 17.75 -10.44
CA LEU A 331 -18.13 17.93 -9.81
C LEU A 331 -18.35 19.41 -9.48
N LEU A 332 -19.54 19.92 -9.78
CA LEU A 332 -19.97 21.25 -9.40
C LEU A 332 -20.81 21.19 -8.10
N LEU A 333 -20.30 21.82 -7.06
CA LEU A 333 -20.92 21.90 -5.74
C LEU A 333 -21.50 23.30 -5.54
N VAL A 334 -22.82 23.43 -5.66
CA VAL A 334 -23.52 24.70 -5.47
C VAL A 334 -23.75 24.90 -3.97
N ASN A 335 -22.86 25.66 -3.35
CA ASN A 335 -22.85 25.90 -1.90
C ASN A 335 -23.82 27.01 -1.48
N LYS A 336 -24.06 27.11 -0.17
CA LYS A 336 -24.99 28.00 0.48
C LYS A 336 -26.45 27.75 0.09
N SER A 337 -26.81 26.46 0.02
CA SER A 337 -28.20 26.03 -0.29
C SER A 337 -29.24 26.51 0.75
N ASP A 338 -28.80 26.98 1.90
CA ASP A 338 -29.59 27.62 2.95
C ASP A 338 -30.01 29.07 2.62
N LEU A 339 -29.49 29.65 1.53
CA LEU A 339 -29.82 30.97 1.03
C LEU A 339 -30.60 30.89 -0.29
N PRO A 340 -31.39 31.95 -0.64
CA PRO A 340 -32.05 31.97 -1.94
C PRO A 340 -31.05 31.89 -3.10
N ARG A 341 -31.30 30.96 -4.04
CA ARG A 341 -30.44 30.77 -5.20
C ARG A 341 -30.56 31.93 -6.17
N GLN A 342 -29.42 32.52 -6.56
CA GLN A 342 -29.31 33.55 -7.58
C GLN A 342 -28.41 33.11 -8.77
N ALA A 343 -27.59 32.09 -8.58
CA ALA A 343 -26.75 31.54 -9.65
C ALA A 343 -27.61 30.76 -10.69
N GLU A 344 -27.50 31.17 -11.94
CA GLU A 344 -28.10 30.43 -13.06
C GLU A 344 -27.22 29.23 -13.42
N LEU A 345 -27.79 28.03 -13.36
CA LEU A 345 -27.07 26.79 -13.65
C LEU A 345 -27.35 26.24 -15.06
N ALA A 346 -28.20 26.94 -15.84
CA ALA A 346 -28.53 26.55 -17.21
C ALA A 346 -27.25 26.47 -18.06
N GLY A 347 -27.01 25.30 -18.69
CA GLY A 347 -25.82 25.04 -19.50
C GLY A 347 -24.52 24.73 -18.72
N LEU A 348 -24.51 24.87 -17.39
CA LEU A 348 -23.35 24.47 -16.59
C LEU A 348 -23.38 22.97 -16.25
N ALA A 349 -24.57 22.40 -16.07
CA ALA A 349 -24.72 21.00 -15.71
C ALA A 349 -24.05 20.05 -16.71
N ASP A 350 -24.07 20.38 -17.96
CA ASP A 350 -23.49 19.57 -19.07
C ASP A 350 -21.96 19.64 -19.12
N ARG A 351 -21.37 20.55 -18.38
CA ARG A 351 -19.90 20.75 -18.33
C ARG A 351 -19.21 19.95 -17.23
N PHE A 352 -19.98 19.36 -16.32
CA PHE A 352 -19.48 18.63 -15.16
C PHE A 352 -20.08 17.20 -15.14
N ASP A 353 -19.33 16.25 -14.60
CA ASP A 353 -19.82 14.87 -14.45
C ASP A 353 -20.96 14.74 -13.43
N GLY A 354 -21.16 15.76 -12.63
CA GLY A 354 -22.28 15.84 -11.70
C GLY A 354 -22.39 17.21 -11.01
N VAL A 355 -23.62 17.54 -10.62
CA VAL A 355 -23.93 18.77 -9.92
C VAL A 355 -24.76 18.45 -8.67
N CYS A 356 -24.39 19.02 -7.52
CA CYS A 356 -25.21 18.91 -6.32
C CYS A 356 -25.24 20.22 -5.52
N SER A 357 -26.34 20.43 -4.79
CA SER A 357 -26.49 21.53 -3.85
C SER A 357 -25.98 21.12 -2.49
N VAL A 358 -25.22 21.98 -1.85
CA VAL A 358 -24.62 21.72 -0.53
C VAL A 358 -24.77 22.92 0.38
N CYS A 359 -24.82 22.68 1.68
CA CYS A 359 -24.64 23.69 2.69
C CYS A 359 -23.42 23.33 3.55
N ALA A 360 -22.27 23.92 3.24
CA ALA A 360 -21.03 23.65 3.94
C ALA A 360 -21.09 24.00 5.44
N ARG A 361 -22.03 24.86 5.87
CA ARG A 361 -22.24 25.24 7.27
C ARG A 361 -22.94 24.15 8.08
N THR A 362 -23.90 23.46 7.49
CA THR A 362 -24.73 22.43 8.16
C THR A 362 -24.28 21.00 7.83
N GLY A 363 -23.48 20.81 6.79
CA GLY A 363 -23.11 19.50 6.24
C GLY A 363 -24.18 18.90 5.31
N GLU A 364 -25.27 19.61 5.04
CA GLU A 364 -26.31 19.16 4.10
C GLU A 364 -25.71 18.99 2.69
N GLY A 365 -26.05 17.90 2.01
CA GLY A 365 -25.58 17.59 0.66
C GLY A 365 -24.24 16.85 0.61
N VAL A 366 -23.47 16.72 1.70
CA VAL A 366 -22.19 15.99 1.73
C VAL A 366 -22.36 14.53 1.31
N GLU A 367 -23.42 13.88 1.78
CA GLU A 367 -23.75 12.50 1.37
C GLU A 367 -24.00 12.39 -0.15
N GLN A 368 -24.59 13.42 -0.76
CA GLN A 368 -24.82 13.45 -2.20
C GLN A 368 -23.51 13.54 -2.99
N ILE A 369 -22.54 14.32 -2.50
CA ILE A 369 -21.16 14.31 -3.07
C ILE A 369 -20.63 12.88 -3.05
N GLY A 370 -20.78 12.16 -1.92
CA GLY A 370 -20.34 10.77 -1.80
C GLY A 370 -20.96 9.84 -2.84
N ARG A 371 -22.25 9.98 -3.11
CA ARG A 371 -22.93 9.19 -4.16
C ARG A 371 -22.42 9.49 -5.56
N LEU A 372 -22.15 10.77 -5.86
CA LEU A 372 -21.56 11.16 -7.15
C LEU A 372 -20.13 10.61 -7.30
N VAL A 373 -19.30 10.73 -6.26
CA VAL A 373 -17.94 10.16 -6.27
C VAL A 373 -17.99 8.64 -6.46
N GLN A 374 -18.90 7.95 -5.76
CA GLN A 374 -19.06 6.49 -5.94
C GLN A 374 -19.52 6.11 -7.35
N ALA A 375 -20.32 6.93 -8.01
CA ALA A 375 -20.73 6.70 -9.39
C ALA A 375 -19.59 6.89 -10.39
N LEU A 376 -18.71 7.88 -10.17
CA LEU A 376 -17.52 8.16 -11.00
C LEU A 376 -16.42 7.12 -10.79
N TYR A 377 -16.24 6.67 -9.56
CA TYR A 377 -15.27 5.67 -9.16
C TYR A 377 -16.00 4.42 -8.61
N PRO A 378 -16.66 3.66 -9.49
CA PRO A 378 -17.39 2.48 -9.03
C PRO A 378 -16.43 1.52 -8.33
N GLN A 379 -16.88 1.00 -7.19
CA GLN A 379 -16.14 -0.05 -6.48
C GLN A 379 -15.87 -1.19 -7.47
N ALA A 380 -14.64 -1.69 -7.45
CA ALA A 380 -14.28 -2.79 -8.31
C ALA A 380 -15.23 -3.96 -8.01
N VAL A 381 -16.17 -4.21 -8.91
CA VAL A 381 -16.86 -5.52 -8.95
C VAL A 381 -15.73 -6.54 -8.82
N ARG A 382 -15.87 -7.51 -7.88
CA ARG A 382 -14.91 -8.56 -7.59
C ARG A 382 -14.30 -9.08 -8.90
N THR A 383 -13.16 -8.55 -9.28
CA THR A 383 -12.36 -9.10 -10.36
C THR A 383 -11.62 -10.30 -9.77
N ASP A 384 -11.53 -11.38 -10.54
CA ASP A 384 -10.84 -12.61 -10.14
C ASP A 384 -9.33 -12.38 -9.98
N GLY A 385 -8.92 -11.58 -8.97
CA GLY A 385 -7.51 -11.34 -8.69
C GLY A 385 -7.24 -10.04 -7.92
N ALA A 386 -6.02 -9.92 -7.41
CA ALA A 386 -5.53 -8.73 -6.76
C ALA A 386 -5.09 -7.68 -7.79
N LEU A 387 -5.24 -6.40 -7.42
CA LEU A 387 -4.79 -5.26 -8.21
C LEU A 387 -3.35 -4.89 -7.81
N LEU A 388 -2.54 -4.45 -8.78
CA LEU A 388 -1.25 -3.80 -8.51
C LEU A 388 -1.49 -2.44 -7.83
N THR A 389 -0.90 -2.22 -6.67
CA THR A 389 -1.05 -0.98 -5.90
C THR A 389 0.22 -0.16 -5.81
N ASN A 390 1.38 -0.77 -6.07
CA ASN A 390 2.69 -0.18 -5.84
C ASN A 390 3.33 0.24 -7.17
N THR A 391 3.83 1.49 -7.25
CA THR A 391 4.51 2.05 -8.42
C THR A 391 5.73 1.20 -8.82
N ARG A 392 6.55 0.75 -7.86
CA ARG A 392 7.69 -0.12 -8.12
C ARG A 392 7.26 -1.41 -8.85
N GLN A 393 6.16 -2.02 -8.38
CA GLN A 393 5.62 -3.23 -9.01
C GLN A 393 5.15 -2.96 -10.44
N ALA A 394 4.43 -1.86 -10.65
CA ALA A 394 3.95 -1.47 -11.99
C ALA A 394 5.10 -1.16 -12.95
N GLU A 395 6.15 -0.48 -12.48
CA GLU A 395 7.36 -0.19 -13.27
C GLU A 395 8.09 -1.48 -13.67
N ALA A 396 8.24 -2.42 -12.75
CA ALA A 396 8.87 -3.71 -13.05
C ALA A 396 8.05 -4.53 -14.06
N VAL A 397 6.73 -4.60 -13.89
CA VAL A 397 5.82 -5.24 -14.86
C VAL A 397 5.87 -4.53 -16.21
N GLY A 398 5.92 -3.19 -16.23
CA GLY A 398 6.03 -2.39 -17.46
C GLY A 398 7.34 -2.65 -18.21
N ARG A 399 8.47 -2.74 -17.49
CA ARG A 399 9.77 -3.11 -18.10
C ARG A 399 9.74 -4.53 -18.67
N ALA A 400 9.19 -5.48 -17.92
CA ALA A 400 9.05 -6.85 -18.41
C ALA A 400 8.15 -6.93 -19.65
N LEU A 401 7.03 -6.20 -19.68
CA LEU A 401 6.14 -6.13 -20.83
C LEU A 401 6.85 -5.55 -22.05
N ALA A 402 7.54 -4.43 -21.90
CA ALA A 402 8.30 -3.81 -22.98
C ALA A 402 9.39 -4.72 -23.55
N ALA A 403 10.07 -5.48 -22.71
CA ALA A 403 11.07 -6.45 -23.12
C ALA A 403 10.44 -7.62 -23.89
N VAL A 404 9.30 -8.14 -23.42
CA VAL A 404 8.54 -9.18 -24.16
C VAL A 404 8.03 -8.66 -25.52
N ASP A 405 7.58 -7.40 -25.59
CA ASP A 405 7.16 -6.77 -26.86
C ASP A 405 8.34 -6.68 -27.86
N ARG A 406 9.55 -6.34 -27.38
CA ARG A 406 10.76 -6.33 -28.23
C ARG A 406 11.14 -7.73 -28.69
N ALA A 407 11.11 -8.72 -27.79
CA ALA A 407 11.38 -10.12 -28.13
C ALA A 407 10.41 -10.65 -29.21
N GLN A 408 9.12 -10.31 -29.13
CA GLN A 408 8.13 -10.63 -30.17
C GLN A 408 8.43 -9.90 -31.51
N GLY A 409 8.82 -8.63 -31.43
CA GLY A 409 9.25 -7.86 -32.61
C GLY A 409 10.47 -8.48 -33.28
N ALA A 410 11.48 -8.87 -32.53
CA ALA A 410 12.68 -9.55 -33.02
C ALA A 410 12.34 -10.89 -33.69
N LEU A 411 11.46 -11.68 -33.06
CA LEU A 411 10.99 -12.95 -33.62
C LEU A 411 10.23 -12.74 -34.95
N SER A 412 9.34 -11.74 -35.00
CA SER A 412 8.55 -11.40 -36.21
C SER A 412 9.41 -10.88 -37.34
N ALA A 413 10.48 -10.17 -37.03
CA ALA A 413 11.45 -9.65 -37.99
C ALA A 413 12.51 -10.70 -38.41
N ALA A 414 12.40 -11.94 -37.92
CA ALA A 414 13.35 -13.03 -38.14
C ALA A 414 14.82 -12.62 -37.76
N LEU A 415 14.97 -11.86 -36.69
CA LEU A 415 16.28 -11.50 -36.16
C LEU A 415 16.98 -12.72 -35.54
N THR A 416 18.27 -12.55 -35.22
CA THR A 416 19.09 -13.62 -34.61
C THR A 416 18.52 -14.04 -33.25
N PRO A 417 18.70 -15.32 -32.86
CA PRO A 417 18.29 -15.82 -31.55
C PRO A 417 18.79 -14.98 -30.37
N ASP A 418 20.00 -14.43 -30.46
CA ASP A 418 20.62 -13.60 -29.42
C ASP A 418 19.80 -12.34 -29.09
N ALA A 419 19.14 -11.74 -30.08
CA ALA A 419 18.28 -10.57 -29.86
C ALA A 419 17.05 -10.95 -29.03
N ILE A 420 16.43 -12.11 -29.30
CA ILE A 420 15.28 -12.61 -28.58
C ILE A 420 15.66 -12.98 -27.13
N LEU A 421 16.83 -13.65 -26.99
CA LEU A 421 17.36 -14.02 -25.67
C LEU A 421 17.64 -12.82 -24.78
N THR A 422 18.31 -11.80 -25.31
CA THR A 422 18.63 -10.56 -24.55
C THR A 422 17.37 -9.92 -23.99
N ASP A 423 16.31 -9.80 -24.81
CA ASP A 423 15.05 -9.23 -24.38
C ASP A 423 14.31 -10.14 -23.38
N ALA A 424 14.36 -11.46 -23.56
CA ALA A 424 13.77 -12.42 -22.62
C ALA A 424 14.47 -12.37 -21.24
N GLU A 425 15.79 -12.24 -21.22
CA GLU A 425 16.59 -12.09 -20.01
C GLU A 425 16.29 -10.77 -19.27
N GLU A 426 16.12 -9.66 -20.02
CA GLU A 426 15.70 -8.39 -19.43
C GLU A 426 14.32 -8.51 -18.78
N ALA A 427 13.37 -9.20 -19.42
CA ALA A 427 12.06 -9.48 -18.83
C ALA A 427 12.18 -10.33 -17.56
N LEU A 428 12.99 -11.39 -17.58
CA LEU A 428 13.26 -12.25 -16.42
C LEU A 428 13.89 -11.47 -15.26
N ALA A 429 14.84 -10.59 -15.56
CA ALA A 429 15.49 -9.74 -14.56
C ALA A 429 14.46 -8.80 -13.89
N ALA A 430 13.60 -8.14 -14.68
CA ALA A 430 12.55 -7.26 -14.16
C ALA A 430 11.54 -8.01 -13.28
N LEU A 431 11.14 -9.23 -13.67
CA LEU A 431 10.26 -10.09 -12.87
C LEU A 431 10.96 -10.64 -11.61
N GLY A 432 12.27 -10.91 -11.71
CA GLY A 432 13.10 -11.30 -10.59
C GLY A 432 13.20 -10.19 -9.53
N GLU A 433 13.34 -8.93 -9.94
CA GLU A 433 13.27 -7.77 -9.03
C GLU A 433 11.88 -7.63 -8.38
N LEU A 434 10.83 -7.95 -9.11
CA LEU A 434 9.45 -7.86 -8.61
C LEU A 434 9.19 -8.85 -7.47
N THR A 435 9.64 -10.10 -7.64
CA THR A 435 9.47 -11.18 -6.66
C THR A 435 10.57 -11.20 -5.58
N GLY A 436 11.70 -10.53 -5.84
CA GLY A 436 12.87 -10.54 -4.96
C GLY A 436 13.87 -11.67 -5.24
N LYS A 437 13.71 -12.41 -6.35
CA LYS A 437 14.67 -13.47 -6.76
C LYS A 437 16.03 -12.91 -7.19
N SER A 438 16.07 -11.67 -7.71
CA SER A 438 17.29 -10.97 -8.19
C SER A 438 17.36 -9.53 -7.68
N ILE A 439 17.27 -9.34 -6.35
CA ILE A 439 17.19 -7.99 -5.79
C ILE A 439 18.49 -7.60 -5.06
N ARG A 440 18.86 -6.32 -5.15
CA ARG A 440 19.99 -5.76 -4.42
C ARG A 440 19.65 -5.52 -2.95
N GLU A 441 20.60 -5.78 -2.05
CA GLU A 441 20.39 -5.66 -0.60
C GLU A 441 19.96 -4.26 -0.14
N ASP A 442 20.49 -3.20 -0.80
CA ASP A 442 20.14 -1.81 -0.51
C ASP A 442 18.66 -1.50 -0.80
N LEU A 443 18.10 -2.07 -1.88
CA LEU A 443 16.69 -1.92 -2.21
C LEU A 443 15.80 -2.66 -1.19
N VAL A 444 16.19 -3.88 -0.79
CA VAL A 444 15.51 -4.63 0.28
C VAL A 444 15.48 -3.81 1.56
N ALA A 445 16.63 -3.25 1.97
CA ALA A 445 16.70 -2.42 3.16
C ALA A 445 15.78 -1.19 3.08
N THR A 446 15.70 -0.54 1.92
CA THR A 446 14.84 0.64 1.69
C THR A 446 13.36 0.29 1.78
N ILE A 447 12.92 -0.83 1.20
CA ILE A 447 11.53 -1.27 1.26
C ILE A 447 11.11 -1.50 2.72
N PHE A 448 11.91 -2.27 3.47
CA PHE A 448 11.57 -2.62 4.85
C PHE A 448 11.72 -1.46 5.85
N SER A 449 12.51 -0.42 5.53
CA SER A 449 12.62 0.77 6.41
C SER A 449 11.31 1.55 6.58
N ARG A 450 10.35 1.36 5.69
CA ARG A 450 9.02 2.00 5.73
C ARG A 450 8.03 1.28 6.66
N PHE A 451 8.38 0.10 7.17
CA PHE A 451 7.51 -0.68 8.03
C PHE A 451 7.60 -0.25 9.50
N CYS A 452 6.54 -0.49 10.25
CA CYS A 452 6.55 -0.28 11.69
C CYS A 452 7.47 -1.26 12.42
N VAL A 453 8.02 -0.84 13.58
CA VAL A 453 8.75 -1.72 14.48
C VAL A 453 7.79 -2.77 15.04
N GLY A 454 8.22 -4.04 15.06
CA GLY A 454 7.38 -5.16 15.52
C GLY A 454 6.72 -5.99 14.41
N LYS A 455 6.97 -5.58 13.13
CA LYS A 455 6.53 -6.27 11.92
C LYS A 455 7.71 -6.73 11.07
#